data_2fd8075153a8b9481c75aae29ee1e32d
#
_entry.id   2fd8075153a8b9481c75aae29ee1e32d
#
_cell.length_a   1.000
_cell.length_b   1.000
_cell.length_c   1.000
_cell.angle_alpha   90.00
_cell.angle_beta   90.00
_cell.angle_gamma   90.00
#
_symmetry.space_group_name_H-M   'P 1'
#
loop_
_entity.id
_entity.type
_entity.pdbx_description
1 polymer ?
#
loop_
_entity_poly.entity_id
_entity_poly.type
_entity_poly.pdbx_seq_one_letter_code
_entity_poly.pdbx_strand_id
1 'polypeptide(L)'
;MSEPIRNRYDFVILFDVENGNPNGDPDAGNMPRVDPETGYGLVTDVCLKRKIRNYVETLKEDAPGYRIYIKDGVPLNRSDNEAIAALGIDGDLKAAKKSTPDIDRKLRDWMCQNFFDIRTFGAVMTTFVKGALNCGQVRGPVQL
;
A
#
# COMPACT_ATOMS: atom_id res chain seq x y z
N MET A 1 10.50 13.54 -14.35
CA MET A 1 9.37 13.15 -13.47
C MET A 1 8.12 13.10 -14.33
N SER A 2 7.32 12.04 -14.21
CA SER A 2 6.03 11.99 -14.90
C SER A 2 5.08 13.04 -14.32
N GLU A 3 4.28 13.68 -15.16
CA GLU A 3 3.26 14.61 -14.68
C GLU A 3 2.15 13.87 -13.93
N PRO A 4 1.56 14.48 -12.89
CA PRO A 4 0.40 13.91 -12.21
C PRO A 4 -0.80 13.76 -13.14
N ILE A 5 -1.61 12.74 -12.91
CA ILE A 5 -2.91 12.56 -13.60
C ILE A 5 -3.79 13.77 -13.27
N ARG A 6 -4.34 14.40 -14.32
CA ARG A 6 -5.20 15.60 -14.20
C ARG A 6 -6.68 15.29 -14.42
N ASN A 7 -6.98 14.13 -14.99
CA ASN A 7 -8.35 13.71 -15.33
C ASN A 7 -8.80 12.56 -14.43
N ARG A 8 -10.11 12.46 -14.24
CA ARG A 8 -10.75 11.28 -13.71
C ARG A 8 -10.95 10.27 -14.84
N TYR A 9 -10.68 9.00 -14.54
CA TYR A 9 -10.92 7.88 -15.43
C TYR A 9 -11.79 6.87 -14.71
N ASP A 10 -12.91 6.53 -15.31
CA ASP A 10 -13.74 5.41 -14.87
C ASP A 10 -13.45 4.22 -15.80
N PHE A 11 -13.27 3.02 -15.24
CA PHE A 11 -12.93 1.84 -16.02
C PHE A 11 -13.66 0.61 -15.49
N VAL A 12 -13.82 -0.38 -16.35
CA VAL A 12 -14.39 -1.69 -16.01
C VAL A 12 -13.36 -2.76 -16.34
N ILE A 13 -13.13 -3.65 -15.39
CA ILE A 13 -12.29 -4.84 -15.61
C ILE A 13 -13.23 -6.03 -15.71
N LEU A 14 -13.21 -6.70 -16.87
CA LEU A 14 -13.92 -7.95 -17.08
C LEU A 14 -12.91 -9.09 -17.04
N PHE A 15 -13.21 -10.12 -16.27
CA PHE A 15 -12.39 -11.34 -16.20
C PHE A 15 -13.27 -12.54 -15.88
N ASP A 16 -12.81 -13.70 -16.25
CA ASP A 16 -13.38 -14.99 -15.91
C ASP A 16 -12.34 -15.88 -15.23
N VAL A 17 -12.82 -16.90 -14.54
CA VAL A 17 -11.96 -17.89 -13.89
C VAL A 17 -12.54 -19.28 -14.15
N GLU A 18 -11.78 -20.09 -14.86
CA GLU A 18 -12.11 -21.48 -15.11
C GLU A 18 -11.25 -22.40 -14.24
N ASN A 19 -11.89 -23.30 -13.49
CA ASN A 19 -11.23 -24.28 -12.62
C ASN A 19 -10.22 -23.67 -11.65
N GLY A 20 -10.48 -22.43 -11.16
CA GLY A 20 -9.57 -21.71 -10.27
C GLY A 20 -10.28 -21.08 -9.07
N ASN A 21 -9.47 -20.65 -8.10
CA ASN A 21 -9.91 -19.90 -6.94
C ASN A 21 -9.37 -18.47 -6.98
N PRO A 22 -10.14 -17.51 -7.47
CA PRO A 22 -9.66 -16.13 -7.61
C PRO A 22 -9.53 -15.41 -6.27
N ASN A 23 -10.38 -15.79 -5.28
CA ASN A 23 -10.38 -15.21 -3.94
C ASN A 23 -10.83 -16.24 -2.91
N GLY A 24 -9.87 -16.85 -2.22
CA GLY A 24 -10.15 -17.77 -1.15
C GLY A 24 -10.80 -17.11 0.06
N ASP A 25 -11.64 -17.89 0.76
CA ASP A 25 -12.25 -17.50 2.02
C ASP A 25 -11.53 -18.21 3.18
N PRO A 26 -10.77 -17.49 4.03
CA PRO A 26 -10.05 -18.09 5.14
C PRO A 26 -10.98 -18.75 6.16
N ASP A 27 -12.21 -18.24 6.30
CA ASP A 27 -13.20 -18.77 7.24
C ASP A 27 -13.89 -20.05 6.73
N ALA A 28 -13.78 -20.31 5.43
CA ALA A 28 -14.34 -21.47 4.73
C ALA A 28 -13.28 -22.44 4.18
N GLY A 29 -12.16 -22.60 4.89
CA GLY A 29 -11.09 -23.53 4.48
C GLY A 29 -10.42 -23.14 3.17
N ASN A 30 -10.36 -21.86 2.87
CA ASN A 30 -9.81 -21.29 1.63
C ASN A 30 -10.56 -21.69 0.35
N MET A 31 -11.81 -22.09 0.45
CA MET A 31 -12.68 -22.28 -0.71
C MET A 31 -12.94 -20.94 -1.39
N PRO A 32 -13.35 -20.95 -2.69
CA PRO A 32 -13.77 -19.72 -3.36
C PRO A 32 -14.85 -18.99 -2.58
N ARG A 33 -14.66 -17.68 -2.40
CA ARG A 33 -15.64 -16.84 -1.71
C ARG A 33 -16.90 -16.71 -2.55
N VAL A 34 -18.05 -16.99 -1.97
CA VAL A 34 -19.35 -17.04 -2.65
C VAL A 34 -20.36 -16.23 -1.84
N ASP A 35 -21.21 -15.49 -2.54
CA ASP A 35 -22.41 -14.90 -1.94
C ASP A 35 -23.42 -16.00 -1.63
N PRO A 36 -23.82 -16.20 -0.37
CA PRO A 36 -24.71 -17.27 0.00
C PRO A 36 -26.14 -17.13 -0.54
N GLU A 37 -26.57 -15.91 -0.89
CA GLU A 37 -27.91 -15.67 -1.40
C GLU A 37 -28.02 -15.93 -2.90
N THR A 38 -27.01 -15.49 -3.66
CA THR A 38 -27.04 -15.54 -5.13
C THR A 38 -26.24 -16.69 -5.73
N GLY A 39 -25.30 -17.26 -4.95
CA GLY A 39 -24.37 -18.27 -5.43
C GLY A 39 -23.26 -17.72 -6.32
N TYR A 40 -23.16 -16.40 -6.49
CA TYR A 40 -22.10 -15.79 -7.30
C TYR A 40 -20.76 -15.78 -6.57
N GLY A 41 -19.69 -16.01 -7.31
CA GLY A 41 -18.32 -15.84 -6.80
C GLY A 41 -18.03 -14.39 -6.49
N LEU A 42 -17.38 -14.16 -5.35
CA LEU A 42 -16.98 -12.82 -4.91
C LEU A 42 -15.47 -12.65 -5.01
N VAL A 43 -15.05 -11.55 -5.62
CA VAL A 43 -13.65 -11.09 -5.59
C VAL A 43 -13.62 -9.70 -4.98
N THR A 44 -12.95 -9.59 -3.81
CA THR A 44 -12.88 -8.34 -3.07
C THR A 44 -11.87 -7.36 -3.68
N ASP A 45 -12.06 -6.05 -3.42
CA ASP A 45 -11.10 -5.02 -3.81
C ASP A 45 -9.71 -5.27 -3.19
N VAL A 46 -9.68 -5.77 -1.98
CA VAL A 46 -8.42 -6.14 -1.28
C VAL A 46 -7.67 -7.23 -2.05
N CYS A 47 -8.39 -8.25 -2.54
CA CYS A 47 -7.81 -9.30 -3.37
C CYS A 47 -7.24 -8.75 -4.68
N LEU A 48 -7.98 -7.90 -5.38
CA LEU A 48 -7.51 -7.25 -6.62
C LEU A 48 -6.29 -6.37 -6.36
N LYS A 49 -6.32 -5.54 -5.33
CA LYS A 49 -5.19 -4.70 -4.92
C LYS A 49 -3.95 -5.54 -4.59
N ARG A 50 -4.12 -6.70 -3.95
CA ARG A 50 -3.01 -7.64 -3.70
C ARG A 50 -2.43 -8.18 -5.00
N LYS A 51 -3.26 -8.60 -5.95
CA LYS A 51 -2.81 -9.09 -7.25
C LYS A 51 -2.02 -8.02 -8.02
N ILE A 52 -2.48 -6.77 -7.99
CA ILE A 52 -1.77 -5.64 -8.60
C ILE A 52 -0.39 -5.43 -7.94
N ARG A 53 -0.32 -5.47 -6.59
CA ARG A 53 0.96 -5.37 -5.87
C ARG A 53 1.93 -6.47 -6.29
N ASN A 54 1.47 -7.72 -6.30
CA ASN A 54 2.30 -8.86 -6.69
C ASN A 54 2.78 -8.74 -8.13
N TYR A 55 1.93 -8.27 -9.04
CA TYR A 55 2.29 -8.05 -10.43
C TYR A 55 3.38 -6.98 -10.58
N VAL A 56 3.22 -5.84 -9.89
CA VAL A 56 4.23 -4.78 -9.89
C VAL A 56 5.54 -5.27 -9.28
N GLU A 57 5.50 -6.02 -8.19
CA GLU A 57 6.69 -6.60 -7.57
C GLU A 57 7.43 -7.54 -8.53
N THR A 58 6.70 -8.40 -9.23
CA THR A 58 7.29 -9.31 -10.24
C THR A 58 7.92 -8.57 -11.41
N LEU A 59 7.30 -7.49 -11.90
CA LEU A 59 7.79 -6.75 -13.06
C LEU A 59 8.91 -5.76 -12.73
N LYS A 60 8.94 -5.22 -11.53
CA LYS A 60 9.81 -4.10 -11.16
C LYS A 60 10.90 -4.49 -10.16
N GLU A 61 10.81 -5.66 -9.52
CA GLU A 61 11.84 -6.20 -8.61
C GLU A 61 12.39 -5.16 -7.61
N ASP A 62 11.50 -4.45 -6.92
CA ASP A 62 11.86 -3.36 -5.99
C ASP A 62 12.62 -2.17 -6.62
N ALA A 63 12.49 -1.94 -7.92
CA ALA A 63 13.06 -0.78 -8.59
C ALA A 63 12.65 0.54 -7.90
N PRO A 64 13.47 1.58 -7.96
CA PRO A 64 13.18 2.87 -7.33
C PRO A 64 11.78 3.40 -7.68
N GLY A 65 10.98 3.69 -6.65
CA GLY A 65 9.61 4.15 -6.79
C GLY A 65 8.56 3.06 -7.06
N TYR A 66 8.95 1.80 -7.15
CA TYR A 66 8.03 0.67 -7.40
C TYR A 66 8.02 -0.39 -6.30
N ARG A 67 8.67 -0.11 -5.18
CA ARG A 67 8.63 -0.97 -4.00
C ARG A 67 7.21 -1.10 -3.47
N ILE A 68 6.92 -2.23 -2.82
CA ILE A 68 5.64 -2.49 -2.18
C ILE A 68 5.79 -2.34 -0.66
N TYR A 69 4.96 -1.48 -0.07
CA TYR A 69 4.93 -1.23 1.37
C TYR A 69 4.24 -2.37 2.13
N ILE A 70 3.05 -2.78 1.65
CA ILE A 70 2.30 -3.89 2.24
C ILE A 70 2.75 -5.20 1.59
N LYS A 71 3.86 -5.74 2.11
CA LYS A 71 4.49 -6.96 1.62
C LYS A 71 4.29 -8.10 2.63
N ASP A 72 4.02 -9.31 2.13
CA ASP A 72 3.85 -10.48 2.99
C ASP A 72 5.16 -10.82 3.72
N GLY A 73 5.04 -11.20 4.99
CA GLY A 73 6.17 -11.58 5.83
C GLY A 73 7.14 -10.44 6.18
N VAL A 74 6.87 -9.18 5.75
CA VAL A 74 7.74 -8.03 6.03
C VAL A 74 7.06 -7.08 7.02
N PRO A 75 7.65 -6.85 8.20
CA PRO A 75 7.12 -5.87 9.15
C PRO A 75 7.16 -4.45 8.58
N LEU A 76 6.08 -3.70 8.75
CA LEU A 76 5.97 -2.30 8.27
C LEU A 76 7.08 -1.41 8.86
N ASN A 77 7.45 -1.63 10.11
CA ASN A 77 8.52 -0.89 10.79
C ASN A 77 9.88 -0.93 10.06
N ARG A 78 10.13 -1.93 9.23
CA ARG A 78 11.34 -1.99 8.41
C ARG A 78 11.38 -0.83 7.42
N SER A 79 10.33 -0.65 6.67
CA SER A 79 10.20 0.45 5.69
C SER A 79 10.16 1.81 6.37
N ASP A 80 9.53 1.89 7.55
CA ASP A 80 9.50 3.10 8.35
C ASP A 80 10.90 3.51 8.82
N ASN A 81 11.71 2.54 9.30
CA ASN A 81 13.08 2.79 9.72
C ASN A 81 13.98 3.18 8.55
N GLU A 82 13.78 2.59 7.37
CA GLU A 82 14.50 2.99 6.15
C GLU A 82 14.22 4.44 5.78
N ALA A 83 12.96 4.90 5.89
CA ALA A 83 12.59 6.28 5.63
C ALA A 83 13.27 7.25 6.61
N ILE A 84 13.31 6.89 7.89
CA ILE A 84 13.98 7.65 8.94
C ILE A 84 15.48 7.77 8.66
N ALA A 85 16.14 6.66 8.37
CA ALA A 85 17.56 6.64 8.03
C ALA A 85 17.87 7.45 6.76
N ALA A 86 17.04 7.33 5.72
CA ALA A 86 17.21 8.06 4.47
C ALA A 86 17.10 9.59 4.63
N LEU A 87 16.34 10.05 5.62
CA LEU A 87 16.22 11.49 5.93
C LEU A 87 17.26 11.97 6.96
N GLY A 88 18.20 11.10 7.37
CA GLY A 88 19.24 11.44 8.34
C GLY A 88 18.69 11.77 9.72
N ILE A 89 17.58 11.13 10.11
CA ILE A 89 16.95 11.34 11.41
C ILE A 89 17.59 10.35 12.39
N ASP A 90 18.55 10.81 13.18
CA ASP A 90 19.21 10.01 14.20
C ASP A 90 18.66 10.31 15.60
N GLY A 91 18.53 9.27 16.42
CA GLY A 91 18.21 9.40 17.86
C GLY A 91 16.72 9.51 18.18
N ASP A 92 16.38 10.40 19.11
CA ASP A 92 15.00 10.55 19.61
C ASP A 92 14.08 11.25 18.60
N LEU A 93 13.15 10.48 18.01
CA LEU A 93 12.17 10.98 17.06
C LEU A 93 11.29 12.12 17.61
N LYS A 94 11.04 12.15 18.92
CA LYS A 94 10.29 13.25 19.55
C LYS A 94 11.11 14.54 19.60
N ALA A 95 12.42 14.42 19.82
CA ALA A 95 13.32 15.55 19.74
C ALA A 95 13.46 16.05 18.29
N ALA A 96 13.58 15.12 17.32
CA ALA A 96 13.63 15.44 15.91
C ALA A 96 12.36 16.18 15.43
N LYS A 97 11.19 15.81 15.93
CA LYS A 97 9.93 16.50 15.62
C LYS A 97 9.90 17.95 16.15
N LYS A 98 10.52 18.21 17.29
CA LYS A 98 10.62 19.58 17.83
C LYS A 98 11.58 20.45 17.02
N SER A 99 12.68 19.88 16.54
CA SER A 99 13.69 20.59 15.75
C SER A 99 13.28 20.75 14.28
N THR A 100 12.45 19.86 13.75
CA THR A 100 11.99 19.86 12.36
C THR A 100 10.47 19.71 12.29
N PRO A 101 9.72 20.81 12.33
CA PRO A 101 8.25 20.77 12.37
C PRO A 101 7.60 19.99 11.23
N ASP A 102 8.23 19.97 10.05
CA ASP A 102 7.72 19.29 8.84
C ASP A 102 8.19 17.84 8.69
N ILE A 103 8.76 17.23 9.73
CA ILE A 103 9.33 15.88 9.64
C ILE A 103 8.30 14.83 9.20
N ASP A 104 7.08 14.91 9.74
CA ASP A 104 5.97 14.00 9.40
C ASP A 104 5.64 14.07 7.90
N ARG A 105 5.65 15.29 7.33
CA ARG A 105 5.41 15.51 5.91
C ARG A 105 6.56 14.98 5.05
N LYS A 106 7.81 15.25 5.43
CA LYS A 106 8.98 14.76 4.70
C LYS A 106 9.02 13.24 4.65
N LEU A 107 8.73 12.58 5.77
CA LEU A 107 8.61 11.13 5.84
C LEU A 107 7.51 10.59 4.92
N ARG A 108 6.32 11.19 4.99
CA ARG A 108 5.21 10.83 4.09
C ARG A 108 5.58 10.98 2.62
N ASP A 109 6.21 12.08 2.26
CA ASP A 109 6.61 12.37 0.88
C ASP A 109 7.67 11.35 0.40
N TRP A 110 8.64 10.99 1.26
CA TRP A 110 9.60 9.94 0.98
C TRP A 110 8.92 8.58 0.78
N MET A 111 7.98 8.22 1.65
CA MET A 111 7.21 6.98 1.51
C MET A 111 6.41 6.95 0.21
N CYS A 112 5.77 8.04 -0.16
CA CYS A 112 5.05 8.16 -1.43
C CYS A 112 5.98 8.04 -2.64
N GLN A 113 7.20 8.57 -2.58
CA GLN A 113 8.16 8.47 -3.67
C GLN A 113 8.69 7.06 -3.88
N ASN A 114 8.88 6.29 -2.81
CA ASN A 114 9.52 4.99 -2.86
C ASN A 114 8.54 3.81 -3.01
N PHE A 115 7.31 3.93 -2.49
CA PHE A 115 6.35 2.85 -2.47
C PHE A 115 5.20 3.08 -3.44
N PHE A 116 5.07 2.16 -4.40
CA PHE A 116 4.03 2.20 -5.44
C PHE A 116 2.63 2.14 -4.85
N ASP A 117 2.39 1.21 -3.93
CA ASP A 117 1.06 0.96 -3.37
C ASP A 117 0.57 2.08 -2.45
N ILE A 118 1.46 2.77 -1.74
CA ILE A 118 1.11 4.00 -1.00
C ILE A 118 0.61 5.08 -1.96
N ARG A 119 1.34 5.32 -3.05
CA ARG A 119 0.98 6.32 -4.06
C ARG A 119 -0.33 5.99 -4.77
N THR A 120 -0.56 4.69 -5.04
CA THR A 120 -1.65 4.22 -5.89
C THR A 120 -2.94 4.04 -5.11
N PHE A 121 -2.88 3.31 -4.01
CA PHE A 121 -4.05 2.91 -3.22
C PHE A 121 -4.22 3.72 -1.93
N GLY A 122 -3.19 4.42 -1.52
CA GLY A 122 -3.14 5.13 -0.25
C GLY A 122 -2.67 4.26 0.91
N ALA A 123 -2.42 4.92 2.04
CA ALA A 123 -2.06 4.28 3.29
C ALA A 123 -2.42 5.16 4.50
N VAL A 124 -2.63 4.52 5.64
CA VAL A 124 -2.77 5.19 6.94
C VAL A 124 -1.46 5.00 7.71
N MET A 125 -0.76 6.10 7.96
CA MET A 125 0.56 6.11 8.61
C MET A 125 0.51 6.95 9.90
N THR A 126 -0.56 6.76 10.70
CA THR A 126 -0.79 7.51 11.94
C THR A 126 0.06 7.01 13.11
N THR A 127 0.55 5.78 13.03
CA THR A 127 1.37 5.13 14.07
C THR A 127 2.76 4.78 13.56
N PHE A 128 3.38 5.71 12.85
CA PHE A 128 4.72 5.54 12.32
C PHE A 128 5.73 5.32 13.44
N VAL A 129 6.53 4.25 13.34
CA VAL A 129 7.50 3.82 14.36
C VAL A 129 6.93 3.85 15.79
N LYS A 130 6.03 2.93 16.08
CA LYS A 130 5.41 2.77 17.42
C LYS A 130 4.69 4.04 17.94
N GLY A 131 4.16 4.85 17.02
CA GLY A 131 3.41 6.06 17.37
C GLY A 131 4.27 7.27 17.76
N ALA A 132 5.56 7.22 17.53
CA ALA A 132 6.44 8.39 17.75
C ALA A 132 6.12 9.54 16.80
N LEU A 133 5.73 9.21 15.55
CA LEU A 133 5.40 10.15 14.50
C LEU A 133 4.01 9.84 13.92
N ASN A 134 3.33 10.88 13.46
CA ASN A 134 2.05 10.78 12.79
C ASN A 134 2.16 11.36 11.37
N CYS A 135 2.47 10.51 10.41
CA CYS A 135 2.58 10.91 9.00
C CYS A 135 1.21 11.06 8.31
N GLY A 136 0.13 10.85 9.05
CA GLY A 136 -1.23 11.06 8.58
C GLY A 136 -1.73 9.99 7.62
N GLN A 137 -2.61 10.40 6.73
CA GLN A 137 -3.24 9.56 5.72
C GLN A 137 -2.85 10.02 4.32
N VAL A 138 -2.47 9.08 3.49
CA VAL A 138 -2.34 9.26 2.04
C VAL A 138 -3.59 8.70 1.37
N ARG A 139 -4.27 9.52 0.57
CA ARG A 139 -5.38 9.06 -0.28
C ARG A 139 -4.83 8.72 -1.65
N GLY A 140 -4.96 7.47 -2.06
CA GLY A 140 -4.56 7.03 -3.38
C GLY A 140 -5.58 7.40 -4.44
N PRO A 141 -5.14 7.70 -5.66
CA PRO A 141 -6.04 8.05 -6.78
C PRO A 141 -6.81 6.85 -7.35
N VAL A 142 -6.39 5.63 -7.06
CA VAL A 142 -7.01 4.41 -7.60
C VAL A 142 -7.93 3.80 -6.55
N GLN A 143 -9.20 3.70 -6.90
CA GLN A 143 -10.24 3.03 -6.14
C GLN A 143 -10.82 1.89 -7.00
N LEU A 144 -11.00 0.71 -6.41
CA LEU A 144 -11.58 -0.48 -7.05
C LEU A 144 -12.88 -0.82 -6.36
#